data_6a6147ebef8de88d09c6f9e5f9c2e3a1
#
_entry.id   6a6147ebef8de88d09c6f9e5f9c2e3a1
#
_cell.length_a   1.000
_cell.length_b   1.000
_cell.length_c   1.000
_cell.angle_alpha   90.00
_cell.angle_beta   90.00
_cell.angle_gamma   90.00
#
_symmetry.space_group_name_H-M   'P 1'
#
loop_
_entity.id
_entity.type
_entity.pdbx_description
1 polymer ?
#
loop_
_entity_poly.entity_id
_entity_poly.type
_entity_poly.pdbx_seq_one_letter_code
_entity_poly.pdbx_strand_id
1 'polypeptide(L)'
;MILLCYDGSETATHAITVAHELLGDVPATVLHLWDPPANYVPPDPAIGLQLWSPAQMAELASVILERANRVLEEGVALANKAGFAAQGRLERTIVTPWRAILDIADELDAQSIVVGARGLSAVEAVVLGGVSNAVVHHAKRPVLVVPKLS
;
A
#
# COMPACT_ATOMS: atom_id res chain seq x y z
N MET A 1 14.05 -10.84 3.73
CA MET A 1 13.63 -9.52 3.23
C MET A 1 12.40 -9.03 4.00
N ILE A 2 12.10 -7.74 4.00
CA ILE A 2 10.92 -7.15 4.63
C ILE A 2 9.98 -6.57 3.59
N LEU A 3 8.69 -6.50 3.91
CA LEU A 3 7.66 -5.87 3.08
C LEU A 3 7.30 -4.49 3.65
N LEU A 4 7.56 -3.43 2.89
CA LEU A 4 7.24 -2.05 3.23
C LEU A 4 5.95 -1.64 2.49
N CYS A 5 4.84 -1.43 3.22
CA CYS A 5 3.60 -0.96 2.62
C CYS A 5 3.65 0.57 2.48
N TYR A 6 3.48 1.07 1.24
CA TYR A 6 3.56 2.48 0.92
C TYR A 6 2.35 2.96 0.11
N ASP A 7 1.67 3.98 0.58
CA ASP A 7 0.48 4.57 -0.05
C ASP A 7 0.65 6.06 -0.42
N GLY A 8 1.87 6.58 -0.28
CA GLY A 8 2.16 8.00 -0.51
C GLY A 8 1.85 8.91 0.67
N SER A 9 1.39 8.39 1.80
CA SER A 9 1.13 9.18 2.99
C SER A 9 2.41 9.54 3.75
N GLU A 10 2.35 10.65 4.52
CA GLU A 10 3.45 11.04 5.42
C GLU A 10 3.77 9.95 6.45
N THR A 11 2.73 9.25 6.93
CA THR A 11 2.90 8.15 7.89
C THR A 11 3.65 6.97 7.26
N ALA A 12 3.34 6.62 6.00
CA ALA A 12 4.06 5.57 5.28
C ALA A 12 5.51 5.98 4.97
N THR A 13 5.74 7.25 4.62
CA THR A 13 7.09 7.80 4.45
C THR A 13 7.91 7.70 5.75
N HIS A 14 7.31 8.09 6.87
CA HIS A 14 7.94 7.99 8.18
C HIS A 14 8.21 6.53 8.57
N ALA A 15 7.29 5.61 8.23
CA ALA A 15 7.44 4.19 8.49
C ALA A 15 8.67 3.58 7.81
N ILE A 16 9.01 4.01 6.61
CA ILE A 16 10.24 3.59 5.91
C ILE A 16 11.49 3.98 6.70
N THR A 17 11.56 5.23 7.17
CA THR A 17 12.71 5.73 7.95
C THR A 17 12.86 4.96 9.26
N VAL A 18 11.79 4.83 10.04
CA VAL A 18 11.79 4.12 11.33
C VAL A 18 12.13 2.64 11.14
N ALA A 19 11.61 2.02 10.07
CA ALA A 19 11.92 0.62 9.77
C ALA A 19 13.42 0.41 9.53
N HIS A 20 14.08 1.32 8.82
CA HIS A 20 15.53 1.23 8.59
C HIS A 20 16.32 1.42 9.89
N GLU A 21 15.95 2.40 10.73
CA GLU A 21 16.58 2.63 12.03
C GLU A 21 16.51 1.41 12.95
N LEU A 22 15.42 0.64 12.88
CA LEU A 22 15.19 -0.51 13.75
C LEU A 22 15.73 -1.84 13.18
N LEU A 23 15.68 -2.01 11.86
CA LEU A 23 15.94 -3.30 11.20
C LEU A 23 17.27 -3.31 10.42
N GLY A 24 17.84 -2.13 10.17
CA GLY A 24 19.12 -1.98 9.46
C GLY A 24 19.07 -2.30 7.97
N ASP A 25 20.22 -2.61 7.40
CA ASP A 25 20.42 -2.81 5.96
C ASP A 25 19.94 -4.21 5.51
N VAL A 26 18.63 -4.41 5.50
CA VAL A 26 18.01 -5.64 5.02
C VAL A 26 17.38 -5.43 3.64
N PRO A 27 17.31 -6.46 2.79
CA PRO A 27 16.55 -6.35 1.54
C PRO A 27 15.08 -6.03 1.81
N ALA A 28 14.50 -5.13 1.01
CA ALA A 28 13.12 -4.70 1.16
C ALA A 28 12.35 -4.76 -0.16
N THR A 29 11.07 -5.06 -0.09
CA THR A 29 10.13 -4.84 -1.18
C THR A 29 9.14 -3.76 -0.75
N VAL A 30 9.06 -2.68 -1.51
CA VAL A 30 8.04 -1.64 -1.34
C VAL A 30 6.79 -2.09 -2.10
N LEU A 31 5.70 -2.26 -1.38
CA LEU A 31 4.40 -2.62 -1.93
C LEU A 31 3.51 -1.40 -2.02
N HIS A 32 3.02 -1.10 -3.20
CA HIS A 32 1.91 -0.18 -3.41
C HIS A 32 0.71 -0.92 -3.99
N LEU A 33 -0.45 -0.75 -3.35
CA LEU A 33 -1.73 -1.29 -3.82
C LEU A 33 -2.48 -0.22 -4.60
N TRP A 34 -3.03 -0.57 -5.75
CA TRP A 34 -3.86 0.34 -6.53
C TRP A 34 -5.22 -0.27 -6.85
N ASP A 35 -6.23 0.59 -6.84
CA ASP A 35 -7.61 0.19 -7.12
C ASP A 35 -7.95 0.45 -8.58
N PRO A 36 -8.42 -0.57 -9.33
CA PRO A 36 -8.88 -0.38 -10.70
C PRO A 36 -10.19 0.43 -10.72
N PRO A 37 -10.48 1.14 -11.82
CA PRO A 37 -11.71 1.92 -11.96
C PRO A 37 -13.00 1.15 -11.69
N ALA A 38 -13.01 -0.16 -11.98
CA ALA A 38 -14.16 -1.03 -11.72
C ALA A 38 -14.60 -1.04 -10.24
N ASN A 39 -13.68 -0.76 -9.30
CA ASN A 39 -14.00 -0.67 -7.87
C ASN A 39 -14.78 0.61 -7.50
N TYR A 40 -14.78 1.60 -8.39
CA TYR A 40 -15.47 2.88 -8.21
C TYR A 40 -16.79 2.99 -8.96
N VAL A 41 -17.11 1.99 -9.82
CA VAL A 41 -18.38 1.95 -10.53
C VAL A 41 -19.47 1.46 -9.59
N PRO A 42 -20.62 2.17 -9.47
CA PRO A 42 -21.74 1.69 -8.69
C PRO A 42 -22.16 0.28 -9.11
N PRO A 43 -22.58 -0.57 -8.17
CA PRO A 43 -22.96 -1.95 -8.47
C PRO A 43 -24.27 -2.07 -9.29
N ASP A 44 -24.98 -0.97 -9.50
CA ASP A 44 -26.16 -0.94 -10.37
C ASP A 44 -25.74 -0.84 -11.84
N PRO A 45 -25.93 -1.92 -12.65
CA PRO A 45 -25.55 -1.92 -14.06
C PRO A 45 -26.26 -0.86 -14.89
N ALA A 46 -27.48 -0.46 -14.50
CA ALA A 46 -28.26 0.56 -15.20
C ALA A 46 -27.65 1.96 -15.03
N ILE A 47 -27.01 2.23 -13.90
CA ILE A 47 -26.34 3.50 -13.61
C ILE A 47 -24.88 3.45 -14.11
N GLY A 48 -24.17 2.37 -13.88
CA GLY A 48 -22.76 2.24 -14.22
C GLY A 48 -22.49 2.25 -15.73
N LEU A 49 -23.32 1.55 -16.52
CA LEU A 49 -23.18 1.47 -17.98
C LEU A 49 -23.57 2.77 -18.72
N GLN A 50 -24.37 3.63 -18.09
CA GLN A 50 -24.79 4.91 -18.69
C GLN A 50 -23.79 6.05 -18.42
N LEU A 51 -22.93 5.93 -17.40
CA LEU A 51 -22.03 7.01 -16.99
C LEU A 51 -20.68 6.99 -17.71
N TRP A 52 -20.19 5.81 -18.13
CA TRP A 52 -18.83 5.65 -18.65
C TRP A 52 -18.80 4.72 -19.87
N SER A 53 -18.29 5.21 -20.99
CA SER A 53 -18.00 4.34 -22.14
C SER A 53 -16.78 3.45 -21.83
N PRO A 54 -16.62 2.30 -22.53
CA PRO A 54 -15.44 1.46 -22.42
C PRO A 54 -14.12 2.23 -22.65
N ALA A 55 -14.13 3.20 -23.58
CA ALA A 55 -12.98 4.05 -23.85
C ALA A 55 -12.64 4.99 -22.68
N GLN A 56 -13.65 5.59 -22.05
CA GLN A 56 -13.45 6.43 -20.86
C GLN A 56 -12.96 5.62 -19.66
N MET A 57 -13.45 4.39 -19.49
CA MET A 57 -12.96 3.49 -18.45
C MET A 57 -11.51 3.10 -18.67
N ALA A 58 -11.12 2.82 -19.92
CA ALA A 58 -9.74 2.50 -20.26
C ALA A 58 -8.79 3.69 -20.03
N GLU A 59 -9.21 4.90 -20.38
CA GLU A 59 -8.46 6.12 -20.14
C GLU A 59 -8.27 6.38 -18.63
N LEU A 60 -9.34 6.25 -17.85
CA LEU A 60 -9.28 6.38 -16.39
C LEU A 60 -8.36 5.34 -15.77
N ALA A 61 -8.42 4.08 -16.23
CA ALA A 61 -7.53 3.01 -15.77
C ALA A 61 -6.06 3.34 -16.03
N SER A 62 -5.75 3.90 -17.21
CA SER A 62 -4.41 4.33 -17.57
C SER A 62 -3.89 5.43 -16.63
N VAL A 63 -4.69 6.45 -16.35
CA VAL A 63 -4.33 7.55 -15.45
C VAL A 63 -4.09 7.07 -14.02
N ILE A 64 -4.98 6.19 -13.52
CA ILE A 64 -4.84 5.61 -12.17
C ILE A 64 -3.57 4.77 -12.07
N LEU A 65 -3.31 3.92 -13.07
CA LEU A 65 -2.13 3.07 -13.09
C LEU A 65 -0.83 3.90 -13.17
N GLU A 66 -0.82 4.95 -13.97
CA GLU A 66 0.33 5.86 -14.07
C GLU A 66 0.63 6.57 -12.75
N ARG A 67 -0.42 7.02 -12.05
CA ARG A 67 -0.30 7.58 -10.70
C ARG A 67 0.23 6.54 -9.71
N ALA A 68 -0.28 5.32 -9.76
CA ALA A 68 0.16 4.24 -8.88
C ALA A 68 1.65 3.90 -9.09
N ASN A 69 2.12 3.88 -10.35
CA ASN A 69 3.54 3.69 -10.64
C ASN A 69 4.40 4.82 -10.05
N ARG A 70 3.98 6.08 -10.16
CA ARG A 70 4.72 7.21 -9.57
C ARG A 70 4.81 7.10 -8.05
N VAL A 71 3.73 6.71 -7.37
CA VAL A 71 3.74 6.50 -5.92
C VAL A 71 4.69 5.36 -5.55
N LEU A 72 4.68 4.27 -6.31
CA LEU A 72 5.61 3.16 -6.07
C LEU A 72 7.07 3.59 -6.25
N GLU A 73 7.39 4.29 -7.33
CA GLU A 73 8.74 4.79 -7.61
C GLU A 73 9.24 5.73 -6.51
N GLU A 74 8.37 6.60 -6.01
CA GLU A 74 8.65 7.46 -4.86
C GLU A 74 8.98 6.64 -3.62
N GLY A 75 8.17 5.65 -3.29
CA GLY A 75 8.39 4.77 -2.13
C GLY A 75 9.71 4.00 -2.24
N VAL A 76 10.04 3.47 -3.43
CA VAL A 76 11.33 2.79 -3.67
C VAL A 76 12.49 3.74 -3.52
N ALA A 77 12.38 4.97 -4.06
CA ALA A 77 13.43 5.97 -3.92
C ALA A 77 13.66 6.36 -2.45
N LEU A 78 12.59 6.53 -1.68
CA LEU A 78 12.65 6.80 -0.25
C LEU A 78 13.30 5.65 0.54
N ALA A 79 12.93 4.41 0.23
CA ALA A 79 13.51 3.24 0.89
C ALA A 79 15.01 3.10 0.58
N ASN A 80 15.43 3.28 -0.68
CA ASN A 80 16.84 3.27 -1.05
C ASN A 80 17.61 4.43 -0.40
N LYS A 81 17.01 5.63 -0.33
CA LYS A 81 17.62 6.78 0.36
C LYS A 81 17.78 6.55 1.86
N ALA A 82 16.85 5.82 2.48
CA ALA A 82 16.95 5.42 3.88
C ALA A 82 18.05 4.40 4.15
N GLY A 83 18.49 3.63 3.13
CA GLY A 83 19.56 2.65 3.23
C GLY A 83 19.17 1.22 2.89
N PHE A 84 17.90 0.95 2.55
CA PHE A 84 17.48 -0.37 2.10
C PHE A 84 18.00 -0.70 0.69
N ALA A 85 18.21 -1.99 0.41
CA ALA A 85 18.26 -2.49 -0.96
C ALA A 85 16.81 -2.80 -1.39
N ALA A 86 16.10 -1.78 -1.88
CA ALA A 86 14.67 -1.84 -2.12
C ALA A 86 14.31 -2.08 -3.59
N GLN A 87 13.32 -2.95 -3.80
CA GLN A 87 12.63 -3.12 -5.09
C GLN A 87 11.15 -2.81 -4.94
N GLY A 88 10.48 -2.49 -6.05
CA GLY A 88 9.06 -2.16 -6.07
C GLY A 88 8.18 -3.34 -6.45
N ARG A 89 7.00 -3.42 -5.83
CA ARG A 89 5.90 -4.29 -6.22
C ARG A 89 4.63 -3.45 -6.31
N LEU A 90 4.07 -3.34 -7.52
CA LEU A 90 2.75 -2.77 -7.73
C LEU A 90 1.74 -3.90 -7.80
N GLU A 91 0.69 -3.82 -7.01
CA GLU A 91 -0.33 -4.87 -7.00
C GLU A 91 -1.72 -4.28 -7.12
N ARG A 92 -2.55 -4.94 -7.93
CA ARG A 92 -3.95 -4.57 -8.11
C ARG A 92 -4.80 -5.08 -6.95
N THR A 93 -5.59 -4.22 -6.33
CA THR A 93 -6.53 -4.63 -5.28
C THR A 93 -7.74 -5.33 -5.89
N ILE A 94 -7.79 -6.66 -5.77
CA ILE A 94 -8.91 -7.50 -6.19
C ILE A 94 -9.73 -7.93 -4.96
N VAL A 95 -9.08 -7.97 -3.82
CA VAL A 95 -9.63 -8.30 -2.49
C VAL A 95 -9.45 -7.08 -1.57
N THR A 96 -9.73 -7.25 -0.28
CA THR A 96 -9.46 -6.18 0.68
C THR A 96 -7.95 -5.88 0.77
N PRO A 97 -7.54 -4.61 0.96
CA PRO A 97 -6.11 -4.23 0.98
C PRO A 97 -5.28 -5.04 1.98
N TRP A 98 -5.78 -5.27 3.20
CA TRP A 98 -5.04 -6.03 4.20
C TRP A 98 -4.79 -7.48 3.76
N ARG A 99 -5.75 -8.08 3.05
CA ARG A 99 -5.62 -9.45 2.54
C ARG A 99 -4.57 -9.52 1.44
N ALA A 100 -4.59 -8.56 0.52
CA ALA A 100 -3.56 -8.46 -0.53
C ALA A 100 -2.14 -8.31 0.08
N ILE A 101 -1.99 -7.49 1.13
CA ILE A 101 -0.71 -7.34 1.84
C ILE A 101 -0.23 -8.67 2.40
N LEU A 102 -1.10 -9.44 3.06
CA LEU A 102 -0.74 -10.72 3.65
C LEU A 102 -0.42 -11.78 2.59
N ASP A 103 -1.21 -11.86 1.53
CA ASP A 103 -0.99 -12.81 0.44
C ASP A 103 0.36 -12.54 -0.27
N ILE A 104 0.72 -11.27 -0.48
CA ILE A 104 2.03 -10.89 -1.05
C ILE A 104 3.16 -11.13 -0.06
N ALA A 105 2.96 -10.87 1.23
CA ALA A 105 3.94 -11.20 2.25
C ALA A 105 4.24 -12.70 2.31
N ASP A 106 3.22 -13.54 2.09
CA ASP A 106 3.37 -14.99 1.99
C ASP A 106 4.07 -15.40 0.69
N GLU A 107 3.67 -14.83 -0.47
CA GLU A 107 4.30 -15.08 -1.77
C GLU A 107 5.80 -14.78 -1.77
N LEU A 108 6.19 -13.67 -1.15
CA LEU A 108 7.58 -13.20 -1.08
C LEU A 108 8.38 -13.79 0.08
N ASP A 109 7.77 -14.62 0.91
CA ASP A 109 8.35 -15.13 2.17
C ASP A 109 8.98 -13.99 3.02
N ALA A 110 8.24 -12.90 3.16
CA ALA A 110 8.70 -11.73 3.90
C ALA A 110 8.84 -12.06 5.39
N GLN A 111 9.96 -11.71 5.99
CA GLN A 111 10.24 -11.94 7.42
C GLN A 111 9.39 -11.05 8.33
N SER A 112 9.06 -9.85 7.87
CA SER A 112 8.19 -8.91 8.57
C SER A 112 7.46 -7.99 7.60
N ILE A 113 6.38 -7.37 8.09
CA ILE A 113 5.59 -6.37 7.37
C ILE A 113 5.71 -5.04 8.11
N VAL A 114 5.91 -3.96 7.38
CA VAL A 114 5.95 -2.59 7.91
C VAL A 114 4.76 -1.81 7.34
N VAL A 115 3.98 -1.22 8.22
CA VAL A 115 2.81 -0.41 7.84
C VAL A 115 2.80 0.89 8.65
N GLY A 116 2.38 1.99 8.05
CA GLY A 116 1.98 3.17 8.81
C GLY A 116 0.70 2.88 9.62
N ALA A 117 0.60 3.43 10.82
CA ALA A 117 -0.60 3.26 11.64
C ALA A 117 -1.86 3.79 10.95
N ARG A 118 -1.71 4.75 10.03
CA ARG A 118 -2.80 5.35 9.22
C ARG A 118 -2.30 5.59 7.79
N GLY A 119 -3.24 5.55 6.84
CA GLY A 119 -2.99 5.91 5.45
C GLY A 119 -3.62 7.26 5.08
N LEU A 120 -3.84 7.47 3.77
CA LEU A 120 -4.37 8.71 3.19
C LEU A 120 -5.78 9.10 3.70
N SER A 121 -6.60 8.13 4.14
CA SER A 121 -7.98 8.34 4.60
C SER A 121 -8.12 8.51 6.11
N ALA A 122 -7.08 8.97 6.80
CA ALA A 122 -7.02 9.02 8.26
C ALA A 122 -8.04 9.97 8.88
N VAL A 123 -8.90 9.44 9.75
CA VAL A 123 -9.75 10.20 10.67
C VAL A 123 -8.99 10.35 11.99
N GLU A 124 -8.90 11.58 12.53
CA GLU A 124 -8.04 11.91 13.69
C GLU A 124 -8.32 11.09 14.96
N ALA A 125 -9.54 10.59 15.12
CA ALA A 125 -9.97 9.88 16.33
C ALA A 125 -9.54 8.40 16.42
N VAL A 126 -8.95 7.83 15.37
CA VAL A 126 -8.64 6.38 15.33
C VAL A 126 -7.14 6.17 15.48
N VAL A 127 -6.72 5.39 16.46
CA VAL A 127 -5.30 5.08 16.75
C VAL A 127 -4.68 4.25 15.64
N LEU A 128 -5.40 3.25 15.09
CA LEU A 128 -5.00 2.43 13.95
C LEU A 128 -6.02 2.54 12.82
N GLY A 129 -5.54 2.67 11.58
CA GLY A 129 -6.39 2.58 10.39
C GLY A 129 -6.94 1.16 10.19
N GLY A 130 -8.03 1.03 9.43
CA GLY A 130 -8.66 -0.26 9.17
C GLY A 130 -7.72 -1.30 8.58
N VAL A 131 -6.85 -0.90 7.65
CA VAL A 131 -5.88 -1.79 7.00
C VAL A 131 -4.79 -2.23 7.99
N SER A 132 -4.14 -1.31 8.70
CA SER A 132 -3.08 -1.62 9.65
C SER A 132 -3.60 -2.49 10.81
N ASN A 133 -4.80 -2.21 11.32
CA ASN A 133 -5.46 -3.02 12.34
C ASN A 133 -5.72 -4.45 11.85
N ALA A 134 -6.28 -4.61 10.65
CA ALA A 134 -6.55 -5.92 10.08
C ALA A 134 -5.26 -6.71 9.78
N VAL A 135 -4.21 -6.05 9.27
CA VAL A 135 -2.90 -6.68 9.08
C VAL A 135 -2.36 -7.23 10.39
N VAL A 136 -2.38 -6.44 11.48
CA VAL A 136 -1.91 -6.89 12.81
C VAL A 136 -2.70 -8.09 13.31
N HIS A 137 -4.04 -8.09 13.14
CA HIS A 137 -4.87 -9.18 13.62
C HIS A 137 -4.72 -10.50 12.86
N HIS A 138 -4.38 -10.43 11.56
CA HIS A 138 -4.37 -11.60 10.70
C HIS A 138 -2.97 -12.05 10.26
N ALA A 139 -1.93 -11.25 10.52
CA ALA A 139 -0.56 -11.60 10.18
C ALA A 139 -0.05 -12.79 10.98
N LYS A 140 0.68 -13.67 10.29
CA LYS A 140 1.39 -14.82 10.89
C LYS A 140 2.89 -14.54 11.09
N ARG A 141 3.29 -13.30 10.93
CA ARG A 141 4.68 -12.81 11.02
C ARG A 141 4.73 -11.47 11.76
N PRO A 142 5.89 -11.03 12.23
CA PRO A 142 6.04 -9.73 12.88
C PRO A 142 5.53 -8.59 12.01
N VAL A 143 4.78 -7.67 12.61
CA VAL A 143 4.29 -6.45 11.97
C VAL A 143 4.81 -5.25 12.76
N LEU A 144 5.55 -4.38 12.07
CA LEU A 144 5.97 -3.09 12.60
C LEU A 144 4.91 -2.05 12.19
N VAL A 145 4.21 -1.51 13.17
CA VAL A 145 3.25 -0.42 12.96
C VAL A 145 3.88 0.89 13.44
N VAL A 146 4.03 1.83 12.52
CA VAL A 146 4.66 3.13 12.82
C VAL A 146 3.59 4.21 12.95
N PRO A 147 3.50 4.88 14.10
CA PRO A 147 2.54 5.95 14.31
C PRO A 147 2.85 7.18 13.45
N LYS A 148 1.85 8.05 13.27
CA LYS A 148 2.07 9.36 12.67
C LYS A 148 3.00 10.20 13.58
N LEU A 149 3.87 10.98 12.98
CA LEU A 149 4.60 12.02 13.70
C LEU A 149 3.61 13.02 14.34
N SER A 150 3.85 13.31 15.57
CA SER A 150 3.06 14.29 16.33
C SER A 150 3.31 15.70 15.81
#